data_5da581a2857ad6fb508a74cf9ab6fa81
#
_entry.id   5da581a2857ad6fb508a74cf9ab6fa81
#
_cell.length_a   1.000
_cell.length_b   1.000
_cell.length_c   1.000
_cell.angle_alpha   90.00
_cell.angle_beta   90.00
_cell.angle_gamma   90.00
#
_symmetry.space_group_name_H-M   'P 1'
#
loop_
_entity.id
_entity.type
_entity.pdbx_description
1 polymer ?
#
loop_
_entity_poly.entity_id
_entity_poly.type
_entity_poly.pdbx_seq_one_letter_code
_entity_poly.pdbx_strand_id
1 'polypeptide(L)'
;MSGSRLMRAIRVSEFGAPSVLRLRSDVTVPQPGRTQVLIRVHACGVNPVETYIRAGTYARKPTLPYTPGSDVAGVVESVGEGVTAVKAGDRVFTTATETGGYAEYTVAAGDSVYKLPDALDFTQGAAIGIPYFTAYRALIHKAHAKAGETVLIHGASGGVGIAACQLSRALGLQVFGTAGTPEGMKLVLNNGAHLAFNHRQEEYTDKITEATKGRGVDVIVEMLSNVNLSKDLQMLAYGGRVMVVGSRGSIEINPRDTMIKESSIVGVALFFATPVQNNSITKFVSNLIFFKFHFKILFLIQLSLFSRVGLIVII
;
A
#
# COMPACT_ATOMS: atom_id res chain seq x y z
N MET A 1 -3.41 -1.63 -43.69
CA MET A 1 -2.54 -1.54 -42.48
C MET A 1 -3.33 -0.76 -41.45
N SER A 2 -3.84 -1.43 -40.44
CA SER A 2 -4.52 -0.73 -39.33
C SER A 2 -3.45 0.07 -38.57
N GLY A 3 -3.57 1.41 -38.60
CA GLY A 3 -2.67 2.27 -37.82
C GLY A 3 -2.75 1.90 -36.34
N SER A 4 -1.60 1.78 -35.68
CA SER A 4 -1.54 1.50 -34.24
C SER A 4 -2.26 2.62 -33.47
N ARG A 5 -3.20 2.25 -32.60
CA ARG A 5 -3.92 3.19 -31.73
C ARG A 5 -2.92 3.86 -30.77
N LEU A 6 -2.94 5.19 -30.69
CA LEU A 6 -2.09 5.97 -29.80
C LEU A 6 -2.84 6.37 -28.53
N MET A 7 -2.08 6.63 -27.45
CA MET A 7 -2.60 7.05 -26.16
C MET A 7 -1.70 8.10 -25.51
N ARG A 8 -2.23 8.79 -24.55
CA ARG A 8 -1.46 9.64 -23.63
C ARG A 8 -0.87 8.77 -22.50
N ALA A 9 0.39 9.02 -22.18
CA ALA A 9 1.07 8.39 -21.06
C ALA A 9 2.18 9.28 -20.50
N ILE A 10 2.49 9.14 -19.23
CA ILE A 10 3.71 9.70 -18.64
C ILE A 10 4.88 8.78 -18.99
N ARG A 11 5.92 9.35 -19.61
CA ARG A 11 7.15 8.62 -19.96
C ARG A 11 8.33 9.17 -19.17
N VAL A 12 9.18 8.26 -18.73
CA VAL A 12 10.45 8.53 -18.05
C VAL A 12 11.56 7.96 -18.91
N SER A 13 12.41 8.85 -19.48
CA SER A 13 13.50 8.46 -20.37
C SER A 13 14.86 8.43 -19.67
N GLU A 14 14.95 9.01 -18.47
CA GLU A 14 16.12 9.03 -17.61
C GLU A 14 15.71 9.04 -16.13
N PHE A 15 16.53 8.49 -15.25
CA PHE A 15 16.26 8.58 -13.81
C PHE A 15 16.56 9.97 -13.28
N GLY A 16 15.73 10.48 -12.33
CA GLY A 16 15.95 11.81 -11.78
C GLY A 16 14.79 12.36 -10.95
N ALA A 17 14.81 13.69 -10.83
CA ALA A 17 13.83 14.51 -10.12
C ALA A 17 12.42 14.43 -10.79
N PRO A 18 11.36 14.99 -10.20
CA PRO A 18 10.01 14.98 -10.80
C PRO A 18 9.94 15.52 -12.23
N SER A 19 10.89 16.40 -12.62
CA SER A 19 10.96 16.97 -13.96
C SER A 19 11.22 15.95 -15.09
N VAL A 20 11.63 14.72 -14.78
CA VAL A 20 11.80 13.65 -15.80
C VAL A 20 10.45 13.00 -16.21
N LEU A 21 9.37 13.30 -15.49
CA LEU A 21 8.01 12.86 -15.85
C LEU A 21 7.51 13.70 -17.04
N ARG A 22 7.40 13.12 -18.22
CA ARG A 22 6.98 13.80 -19.44
C ARG A 22 5.67 13.22 -19.97
N LEU A 23 4.66 14.06 -20.12
CA LEU A 23 3.43 13.67 -20.82
C LEU A 23 3.73 13.53 -22.32
N ARG A 24 3.38 12.36 -22.88
CA ARG A 24 3.46 12.04 -24.29
C ARG A 24 2.07 11.62 -24.79
N SER A 25 1.72 12.00 -26.02
CA SER A 25 0.45 11.66 -26.67
C SER A 25 0.62 10.71 -27.87
N ASP A 26 1.82 10.25 -28.11
CA ASP A 26 2.24 9.41 -29.23
C ASP A 26 2.69 8.00 -28.78
N VAL A 27 2.26 7.58 -27.59
CA VAL A 27 2.57 6.25 -27.07
C VAL A 27 1.59 5.24 -27.66
N THR A 28 2.12 4.15 -28.24
CA THR A 28 1.26 3.09 -28.79
C THR A 28 0.53 2.36 -27.66
N VAL A 29 -0.79 2.16 -27.84
CA VAL A 29 -1.58 1.31 -26.94
C VAL A 29 -1.03 -0.12 -27.00
N PRO A 30 -0.60 -0.70 -25.86
CA PRO A 30 -0.05 -2.05 -25.85
C PRO A 30 -1.12 -3.09 -26.20
N GLN A 31 -0.69 -4.22 -26.77
CA GLN A 31 -1.56 -5.35 -27.02
C GLN A 31 -1.34 -6.42 -25.95
N PRO A 32 -2.40 -7.00 -25.36
CA PRO A 32 -2.23 -8.05 -24.38
C PRO A 32 -1.75 -9.35 -25.05
N GLY A 33 -0.74 -9.97 -24.45
CA GLY A 33 -0.34 -11.33 -24.79
C GLY A 33 -1.35 -12.38 -24.30
N ARG A 34 -1.06 -13.66 -24.55
CA ARG A 34 -1.99 -14.78 -24.30
C ARG A 34 -2.58 -14.83 -22.89
N THR A 35 -1.79 -14.51 -21.85
CA THR A 35 -2.21 -14.57 -20.43
C THR A 35 -2.38 -13.19 -19.80
N GLN A 36 -2.47 -12.14 -20.63
CA GLN A 36 -2.52 -10.76 -20.17
C GLN A 36 -3.88 -10.12 -20.42
N VAL A 37 -4.12 -9.02 -19.72
CA VAL A 37 -5.33 -8.20 -19.78
C VAL A 37 -4.94 -6.78 -20.14
N LEU A 38 -5.60 -6.21 -21.14
CA LEU A 38 -5.53 -4.78 -21.44
C LEU A 38 -6.63 -4.07 -20.64
N ILE A 39 -6.23 -3.11 -19.83
CA ILE A 39 -7.12 -2.32 -18.96
C ILE A 39 -7.16 -0.89 -19.47
N ARG A 40 -8.35 -0.36 -19.73
CA ARG A 40 -8.59 1.07 -19.89
C ARG A 40 -8.59 1.71 -18.50
N VAL A 41 -7.60 2.53 -18.21
CA VAL A 41 -7.35 3.11 -16.91
C VAL A 41 -8.36 4.21 -16.61
N HIS A 42 -8.97 4.16 -15.43
CA HIS A 42 -9.84 5.21 -14.91
C HIS A 42 -9.21 5.95 -13.72
N ALA A 43 -8.39 5.24 -12.93
CA ALA A 43 -7.64 5.82 -11.83
C ALA A 43 -6.33 5.05 -11.63
N CYS A 44 -5.28 5.75 -11.22
CA CYS A 44 -4.00 5.17 -10.87
C CYS A 44 -3.53 5.72 -9.52
N GLY A 45 -3.12 4.83 -8.62
CA GLY A 45 -2.52 5.20 -7.33
C GLY A 45 -1.08 5.67 -7.51
N VAL A 46 -0.65 6.60 -6.65
CA VAL A 46 0.73 7.07 -6.58
C VAL A 46 1.34 6.64 -5.27
N ASN A 47 2.39 5.84 -5.33
CA ASN A 47 3.05 5.25 -4.18
C ASN A 47 4.45 5.82 -3.96
N PRO A 48 4.95 5.94 -2.71
CA PRO A 48 6.30 6.42 -2.43
C PRO A 48 7.39 5.63 -3.17
N VAL A 49 7.24 4.32 -3.35
CA VAL A 49 8.19 3.47 -4.06
C VAL A 49 8.44 3.93 -5.51
N GLU A 50 7.43 4.48 -6.17
CA GLU A 50 7.54 4.97 -7.55
C GLU A 50 8.45 6.19 -7.64
N THR A 51 8.54 6.99 -6.57
CA THR A 51 9.47 8.11 -6.50
C THR A 51 10.92 7.63 -6.39
N TYR A 52 11.16 6.52 -5.67
CA TYR A 52 12.50 5.92 -5.56
C TYR A 52 12.92 5.24 -6.86
N ILE A 53 11.98 4.56 -7.54
CA ILE A 53 12.22 3.97 -8.87
C ILE A 53 12.56 5.08 -9.87
N ARG A 54 11.74 6.14 -9.91
CA ARG A 54 11.96 7.29 -10.80
C ARG A 54 13.32 7.95 -10.57
N ALA A 55 13.73 8.11 -9.31
CA ALA A 55 15.02 8.69 -8.93
C ALA A 55 16.21 7.75 -9.23
N GLY A 56 15.96 6.47 -9.56
CA GLY A 56 17.02 5.48 -9.79
C GLY A 56 17.70 4.97 -8.50
N THR A 57 17.10 5.24 -7.33
CA THR A 57 17.64 4.85 -6.01
C THR A 57 17.05 3.54 -5.48
N TYR A 58 16.05 2.98 -6.17
CA TYR A 58 15.45 1.70 -5.78
C TYR A 58 16.27 0.52 -6.29
N ALA A 59 16.25 -0.60 -5.55
CA ALA A 59 17.02 -1.80 -5.91
C ALA A 59 16.62 -2.39 -7.26
N ARG A 60 15.34 -2.32 -7.63
CA ARG A 60 14.82 -2.78 -8.92
C ARG A 60 14.55 -1.59 -9.83
N LYS A 61 15.29 -1.49 -10.94
CA LYS A 61 15.15 -0.42 -11.93
C LYS A 61 14.49 -0.94 -13.20
N PRO A 62 13.48 -0.24 -13.74
CA PRO A 62 12.92 -0.60 -15.06
C PRO A 62 13.90 -0.24 -16.17
N THR A 63 13.70 -0.88 -17.33
CA THR A 63 14.38 -0.48 -18.56
C THR A 63 13.80 0.84 -19.07
N LEU A 64 14.67 1.80 -19.35
CA LEU A 64 14.27 3.10 -19.90
C LEU A 64 14.05 3.00 -21.44
N PRO A 65 13.07 3.73 -21.99
CA PRO A 65 12.07 4.55 -21.33
C PRO A 65 10.91 3.73 -20.78
N TYR A 66 10.34 4.10 -19.63
CA TYR A 66 9.21 3.39 -19.03
C TYR A 66 8.06 4.35 -18.65
N THR A 67 6.90 3.78 -18.38
CA THR A 67 5.75 4.47 -17.78
C THR A 67 5.61 4.02 -16.32
N PRO A 68 5.55 4.95 -15.33
CA PRO A 68 5.34 4.62 -13.93
C PRO A 68 3.90 4.15 -13.65
N GLY A 69 3.64 3.76 -12.39
CA GLY A 69 2.31 3.43 -11.88
C GLY A 69 2.07 1.93 -11.79
N SER A 70 1.87 1.44 -10.57
CA SER A 70 1.64 0.01 -10.30
C SER A 70 0.17 -0.28 -9.99
N ASP A 71 -0.48 0.60 -9.22
CA ASP A 71 -1.86 0.45 -8.77
C ASP A 71 -2.81 1.10 -9.76
N VAL A 72 -3.67 0.30 -10.37
CA VAL A 72 -4.65 0.77 -11.36
C VAL A 72 -6.03 0.21 -11.06
N ALA A 73 -7.05 1.04 -11.27
CA ALA A 73 -8.43 0.58 -11.43
C ALA A 73 -9.02 1.10 -12.74
N GLY A 74 -9.81 0.27 -13.38
CA GLY A 74 -10.39 0.59 -14.69
C GLY A 74 -11.31 -0.51 -15.22
N VAL A 75 -11.51 -0.49 -16.52
CA VAL A 75 -12.37 -1.44 -17.22
C VAL A 75 -11.50 -2.29 -18.17
N VAL A 76 -11.73 -3.60 -18.16
CA VAL A 76 -11.08 -4.51 -19.12
C VAL A 76 -11.49 -4.14 -20.52
N GLU A 77 -10.54 -3.78 -21.35
CA GLU A 77 -10.73 -3.48 -22.78
C GLU A 77 -10.69 -4.78 -23.62
N SER A 78 -9.68 -5.62 -23.37
CA SER A 78 -9.53 -6.93 -24.01
C SER A 78 -8.71 -7.88 -23.14
N VAL A 79 -8.82 -9.16 -23.41
CA VAL A 79 -8.10 -10.24 -22.72
C VAL A 79 -7.41 -11.14 -23.73
N GLY A 80 -6.26 -11.71 -23.33
CA GLY A 80 -5.62 -12.78 -24.06
C GLY A 80 -6.38 -14.11 -23.94
N GLU A 81 -6.18 -15.02 -24.88
CA GLU A 81 -6.92 -16.30 -25.00
C GLU A 81 -6.84 -17.20 -23.75
N GLY A 82 -5.77 -17.08 -22.95
CA GLY A 82 -5.58 -17.87 -21.74
C GLY A 82 -6.19 -17.26 -20.48
N VAL A 83 -6.85 -16.10 -20.56
CA VAL A 83 -7.46 -15.42 -19.42
C VAL A 83 -8.91 -15.84 -19.27
N THR A 84 -9.27 -16.38 -18.10
CA THR A 84 -10.63 -16.86 -17.79
C THR A 84 -11.29 -16.16 -16.60
N ALA A 85 -10.50 -15.49 -15.76
CA ALA A 85 -10.98 -14.88 -14.50
C ALA A 85 -11.77 -13.59 -14.73
N VAL A 86 -11.48 -12.86 -15.80
CA VAL A 86 -12.10 -11.59 -16.19
C VAL A 86 -12.37 -11.55 -17.69
N LYS A 87 -13.27 -10.66 -18.12
CA LYS A 87 -13.65 -10.46 -19.53
C LYS A 87 -13.77 -8.98 -19.86
N ALA A 88 -13.81 -8.63 -21.14
CA ALA A 88 -14.05 -7.28 -21.62
C ALA A 88 -15.33 -6.69 -20.97
N GLY A 89 -15.25 -5.45 -20.50
CA GLY A 89 -16.29 -4.74 -19.77
C GLY A 89 -16.27 -4.93 -18.25
N ASP A 90 -15.53 -5.89 -17.71
CA ASP A 90 -15.43 -6.06 -16.25
C ASP A 90 -14.71 -4.87 -15.62
N ARG A 91 -15.21 -4.40 -14.48
CA ARG A 91 -14.53 -3.43 -13.59
C ARG A 91 -13.47 -4.16 -12.79
N VAL A 92 -12.24 -3.66 -12.82
CA VAL A 92 -11.10 -4.35 -12.22
C VAL A 92 -10.14 -3.40 -11.51
N PHE A 93 -9.30 -3.98 -10.65
CA PHE A 93 -8.09 -3.33 -10.14
C PHE A 93 -6.89 -4.28 -10.20
N THR A 94 -5.71 -3.71 -10.20
CA THR A 94 -4.43 -4.45 -10.12
C THR A 94 -3.41 -3.63 -9.35
N THR A 95 -2.42 -4.31 -8.76
CA THR A 95 -1.24 -3.70 -8.13
C THR A 95 0.06 -4.05 -8.86
N ALA A 96 -0.04 -4.62 -10.06
CA ALA A 96 1.10 -5.13 -10.81
C ALA A 96 0.93 -4.89 -12.32
N THR A 97 0.95 -3.62 -12.73
CA THR A 97 0.97 -3.30 -14.17
C THR A 97 2.33 -3.68 -14.79
N GLU A 98 2.31 -4.18 -16.01
CA GLU A 98 3.53 -4.50 -16.77
C GLU A 98 4.00 -3.33 -17.63
N THR A 99 3.06 -2.52 -18.14
CA THR A 99 3.37 -1.40 -19.04
C THR A 99 3.26 -0.02 -18.37
N GLY A 100 2.93 0.01 -17.08
CA GLY A 100 2.77 1.22 -16.28
C GLY A 100 1.36 1.79 -16.29
N GLY A 101 0.93 2.31 -15.14
CA GLY A 101 -0.42 2.78 -14.90
C GLY A 101 -0.65 4.27 -15.17
N TYR A 102 0.42 5.08 -15.30
CA TYR A 102 0.28 6.51 -15.64
C TYR A 102 0.05 6.68 -17.15
N ALA A 103 -0.97 6.00 -17.66
CA ALA A 103 -1.34 5.94 -19.06
C ALA A 103 -2.84 5.68 -19.21
N GLU A 104 -3.42 5.99 -20.36
CA GLU A 104 -4.84 5.72 -20.65
C GLU A 104 -5.14 4.23 -20.75
N TYR A 105 -4.13 3.40 -21.11
CA TYR A 105 -4.22 1.95 -21.17
C TYR A 105 -2.98 1.32 -20.56
N THR A 106 -3.16 0.20 -19.88
CA THR A 106 -2.07 -0.61 -19.35
C THR A 106 -2.34 -2.10 -19.52
N VAL A 107 -1.27 -2.87 -19.62
CA VAL A 107 -1.30 -4.34 -19.62
C VAL A 107 -0.89 -4.84 -18.23
N ALA A 108 -1.57 -5.87 -17.76
CA ALA A 108 -1.23 -6.61 -16.54
C ALA A 108 -1.39 -8.11 -16.78
N ALA A 109 -0.68 -8.93 -16.00
CA ALA A 109 -0.86 -10.38 -16.01
C ALA A 109 -2.26 -10.74 -15.50
N GLY A 110 -2.94 -11.68 -16.13
CA GLY A 110 -4.33 -12.03 -15.82
C GLY A 110 -4.54 -12.54 -14.39
N ASP A 111 -3.53 -13.16 -13.79
CA ASP A 111 -3.56 -13.62 -12.39
C ASP A 111 -3.32 -12.51 -11.35
N SER A 112 -2.94 -11.31 -11.80
CA SER A 112 -2.79 -10.11 -10.97
C SER A 112 -3.92 -9.10 -11.15
N VAL A 113 -4.96 -9.44 -11.92
CA VAL A 113 -6.13 -8.59 -12.17
C VAL A 113 -7.32 -9.12 -11.39
N TYR A 114 -7.92 -8.28 -10.56
CA TYR A 114 -8.99 -8.63 -9.65
C TYR A 114 -10.25 -7.82 -9.94
N LYS A 115 -11.42 -8.45 -9.80
CA LYS A 115 -12.71 -7.75 -9.95
C LYS A 115 -12.86 -6.67 -8.88
N LEU A 116 -13.22 -5.47 -9.31
CA LEU A 116 -13.55 -4.36 -8.42
C LEU A 116 -15.01 -4.50 -7.97
N PRO A 117 -15.30 -4.62 -6.67
CA PRO A 117 -16.68 -4.65 -6.17
C PRO A 117 -17.48 -3.42 -6.63
N ASP A 118 -18.76 -3.61 -6.95
CA ASP A 118 -19.64 -2.53 -7.45
C ASP A 118 -19.82 -1.38 -6.45
N ALA A 119 -19.68 -1.69 -5.16
CA ALA A 119 -19.74 -0.72 -4.07
C ALA A 119 -18.56 0.26 -4.03
N LEU A 120 -17.49 0.02 -4.80
CA LEU A 120 -16.32 0.89 -4.86
C LEU A 120 -16.25 1.61 -6.20
N ASP A 121 -15.84 2.88 -6.18
CA ASP A 121 -15.46 3.61 -7.39
C ASP A 121 -14.02 3.25 -7.83
N PHE A 122 -13.60 3.72 -9.01
CA PHE A 122 -12.27 3.44 -9.53
C PHE A 122 -11.15 4.10 -8.71
N THR A 123 -11.43 5.24 -8.09
CA THR A 123 -10.48 5.95 -7.23
C THR A 123 -10.17 5.12 -5.99
N GLN A 124 -11.23 4.56 -5.38
CA GLN A 124 -11.11 3.62 -4.26
C GLN A 124 -10.40 2.34 -4.70
N GLY A 125 -10.73 1.82 -5.89
CA GLY A 125 -10.08 0.65 -6.47
C GLY A 125 -8.57 0.83 -6.64
N ALA A 126 -8.14 1.97 -7.16
CA ALA A 126 -6.72 2.29 -7.33
C ALA A 126 -5.97 2.52 -6.00
N ALA A 127 -6.69 2.74 -4.89
CA ALA A 127 -6.13 2.89 -3.56
C ALA A 127 -5.96 1.56 -2.80
N ILE A 128 -6.50 0.44 -3.32
CA ILE A 128 -6.41 -0.87 -2.67
C ILE A 128 -5.01 -1.47 -2.80
N GLY A 129 -4.41 -1.41 -3.96
CA GLY A 129 -3.23 -2.17 -4.36
C GLY A 129 -2.10 -2.18 -3.33
N ILE A 130 -1.01 -1.50 -3.60
CA ILE A 130 0.19 -1.47 -2.73
C ILE A 130 -0.15 -1.20 -1.26
N PRO A 131 -1.06 -0.27 -0.88
CA PRO A 131 -1.35 -0.01 0.52
C PRO A 131 -1.87 -1.22 1.30
N TYR A 132 -2.95 -1.85 0.84
CA TYR A 132 -3.56 -2.97 1.57
C TYR A 132 -2.74 -4.25 1.45
N PHE A 133 -2.12 -4.50 0.30
CA PHE A 133 -1.26 -5.67 0.11
C PHE A 133 -0.02 -5.60 1.01
N THR A 134 0.59 -4.43 1.15
CA THR A 134 1.71 -4.22 2.06
C THR A 134 1.29 -4.38 3.52
N ALA A 135 0.19 -3.74 3.93
CA ALA A 135 -0.31 -3.82 5.30
C ALA A 135 -0.68 -5.26 5.69
N TYR A 136 -1.39 -5.98 4.82
CA TYR A 136 -1.73 -7.39 5.05
C TYR A 136 -0.48 -8.26 5.15
N ARG A 137 0.47 -8.07 4.22
CA ARG A 137 1.74 -8.80 4.26
C ARG A 137 2.51 -8.55 5.55
N ALA A 138 2.56 -7.31 6.02
CA ALA A 138 3.20 -6.95 7.28
C ALA A 138 2.53 -7.64 8.46
N LEU A 139 1.21 -7.52 8.58
CA LEU A 139 0.44 -7.99 9.73
C LEU A 139 0.29 -9.52 9.76
N ILE A 140 -0.06 -10.13 8.62
CA ILE A 140 -0.44 -11.55 8.57
C ILE A 140 0.72 -12.43 8.17
N HIS A 141 1.36 -12.14 7.02
CA HIS A 141 2.38 -13.05 6.49
C HIS A 141 3.72 -12.95 7.22
N LYS A 142 4.02 -11.79 7.83
CA LYS A 142 5.31 -11.55 8.48
C LYS A 142 5.22 -11.46 9.99
N ALA A 143 4.30 -10.66 10.51
CA ALA A 143 4.12 -10.54 11.94
C ALA A 143 3.34 -11.71 12.56
N HIS A 144 2.54 -12.44 11.78
CA HIS A 144 1.60 -13.45 12.29
C HIS A 144 0.75 -12.89 13.43
N ALA A 145 0.24 -11.66 13.24
CA ALA A 145 -0.51 -10.92 14.26
C ALA A 145 -1.79 -11.67 14.65
N LYS A 146 -2.08 -11.70 15.95
CA LYS A 146 -3.21 -12.44 16.54
C LYS A 146 -4.20 -11.49 17.20
N ALA A 147 -5.48 -11.85 17.19
CA ALA A 147 -6.50 -11.13 17.93
C ALA A 147 -6.11 -10.95 19.40
N GLY A 148 -6.34 -9.76 19.95
CA GLY A 148 -5.97 -9.39 21.31
C GLY A 148 -4.56 -8.78 21.45
N GLU A 149 -3.67 -8.92 20.46
CA GLU A 149 -2.38 -8.22 20.47
C GLU A 149 -2.56 -6.70 20.23
N THR A 150 -1.62 -5.91 20.73
CA THR A 150 -1.55 -4.47 20.49
C THR A 150 -0.60 -4.18 19.34
N VAL A 151 -1.09 -3.48 18.32
CA VAL A 151 -0.28 -3.03 17.18
C VAL A 151 -0.11 -1.51 17.23
N LEU A 152 1.13 -1.04 17.08
CA LEU A 152 1.47 0.35 16.82
C LEU A 152 1.75 0.53 15.34
N ILE A 153 1.10 1.51 14.70
CA ILE A 153 1.27 1.82 13.30
C ILE A 153 1.86 3.22 13.19
N HIS A 154 3.12 3.32 12.76
CA HIS A 154 3.75 4.60 12.46
C HIS A 154 3.25 5.16 11.13
N GLY A 155 3.16 6.51 11.03
CA GLY A 155 2.62 7.15 9.84
C GLY A 155 1.20 6.66 9.49
N ALA A 156 0.38 6.43 10.52
CA ALA A 156 -0.93 5.79 10.38
C ALA A 156 -1.94 6.55 9.52
N SER A 157 -1.71 7.85 9.26
CA SER A 157 -2.52 8.67 8.34
C SER A 157 -2.14 8.53 6.86
N GLY A 158 -1.07 7.78 6.53
CA GLY A 158 -0.67 7.47 5.17
C GLY A 158 -1.42 6.28 4.58
N GLY A 159 -1.24 5.99 3.27
CA GLY A 159 -1.96 4.91 2.57
C GLY A 159 -1.82 3.55 3.24
N VAL A 160 -0.59 3.06 3.44
CA VAL A 160 -0.34 1.78 4.15
C VAL A 160 -0.81 1.85 5.60
N GLY A 161 -0.64 3.01 6.26
CA GLY A 161 -1.04 3.21 7.64
C GLY A 161 -2.55 3.08 7.84
N ILE A 162 -3.37 3.72 7.00
CA ILE A 162 -4.83 3.61 7.02
C ILE A 162 -5.25 2.15 6.75
N ALA A 163 -4.68 1.51 5.74
CA ALA A 163 -4.95 0.11 5.44
C ALA A 163 -4.61 -0.79 6.65
N ALA A 164 -3.45 -0.57 7.29
CA ALA A 164 -3.04 -1.31 8.48
C ALA A 164 -4.00 -1.09 9.66
N CYS A 165 -4.47 0.14 9.90
CA CYS A 165 -5.46 0.42 10.94
C CYS A 165 -6.76 -0.37 10.71
N GLN A 166 -7.29 -0.32 9.49
CA GLN A 166 -8.54 -1.00 9.14
C GLN A 166 -8.41 -2.52 9.23
N LEU A 167 -7.33 -3.08 8.68
CA LEU A 167 -7.04 -4.52 8.74
C LEU A 167 -6.86 -5.01 10.17
N SER A 168 -6.05 -4.31 10.97
CA SER A 168 -5.80 -4.64 12.37
C SER A 168 -7.08 -4.62 13.19
N ARG A 169 -7.94 -3.60 12.99
CA ARG A 169 -9.23 -3.51 13.66
C ARG A 169 -10.13 -4.69 13.30
N ALA A 170 -10.18 -5.06 12.02
CA ALA A 170 -10.99 -6.20 11.55
C ALA A 170 -10.46 -7.55 12.07
N LEU A 171 -9.17 -7.64 12.34
CA LEU A 171 -8.51 -8.83 12.89
C LEU A 171 -8.61 -8.91 14.43
N GLY A 172 -9.26 -7.93 15.09
CA GLY A 172 -9.44 -7.94 16.54
C GLY A 172 -8.20 -7.52 17.34
N LEU A 173 -7.26 -6.77 16.73
CA LEU A 173 -6.14 -6.20 17.46
C LEU A 173 -6.54 -4.92 18.18
N GLN A 174 -5.80 -4.57 19.22
CA GLN A 174 -5.81 -3.23 19.79
C GLN A 174 -4.90 -2.33 18.95
N VAL A 175 -5.46 -1.31 18.30
CA VAL A 175 -4.78 -0.52 17.29
C VAL A 175 -4.38 0.85 17.84
N PHE A 176 -3.09 1.13 17.84
CA PHE A 176 -2.50 2.43 18.11
C PHE A 176 -1.91 2.99 16.83
N GLY A 177 -2.06 4.29 16.58
CA GLY A 177 -1.50 4.91 15.39
C GLY A 177 -0.80 6.23 15.69
N THR A 178 0.22 6.57 14.91
CA THR A 178 0.86 7.88 15.00
C THR A 178 0.55 8.74 13.78
N ALA A 179 0.36 10.04 14.01
CA ALA A 179 0.23 11.06 12.97
C ALA A 179 0.89 12.35 13.43
N GLY A 180 1.21 13.27 12.50
CA GLY A 180 1.90 14.51 12.83
C GLY A 180 1.00 15.74 12.96
N THR A 181 -0.31 15.60 12.78
CA THR A 181 -1.28 16.72 12.87
C THR A 181 -2.58 16.27 13.55
N PRO A 182 -3.37 17.20 14.11
CA PRO A 182 -4.68 16.88 14.69
C PRO A 182 -5.63 16.22 13.67
N GLU A 183 -5.64 16.70 12.42
CA GLU A 183 -6.46 16.14 11.33
C GLU A 183 -6.02 14.71 11.00
N GLY A 184 -4.70 14.46 10.97
CA GLY A 184 -4.13 13.13 10.77
C GLY A 184 -4.52 12.19 11.90
N MET A 185 -4.48 12.60 13.16
CA MET A 185 -4.92 11.79 14.30
C MET A 185 -6.41 11.48 14.22
N LYS A 186 -7.25 12.46 13.87
CA LYS A 186 -8.69 12.23 13.66
C LYS A 186 -8.94 11.22 12.54
N LEU A 187 -8.19 11.31 11.43
CA LEU A 187 -8.25 10.36 10.34
C LEU A 187 -7.91 8.94 10.80
N VAL A 188 -6.84 8.79 11.58
CA VAL A 188 -6.37 7.50 12.12
C VAL A 188 -7.45 6.87 13.02
N LEU A 189 -8.05 7.63 13.93
CA LEU A 189 -9.14 7.18 14.79
C LEU A 189 -10.37 6.76 13.98
N ASN A 190 -10.77 7.55 12.97
CA ASN A 190 -11.91 7.25 12.10
C ASN A 190 -11.69 6.00 11.25
N ASN A 191 -10.44 5.58 11.07
CA ASN A 191 -10.08 4.41 10.26
C ASN A 191 -9.72 3.18 11.10
N GLY A 192 -10.11 3.13 12.36
CA GLY A 192 -10.05 1.91 13.15
C GLY A 192 -9.05 1.90 14.29
N ALA A 193 -8.22 2.93 14.44
CA ALA A 193 -7.38 3.02 15.62
C ALA A 193 -8.20 3.27 16.89
N HIS A 194 -7.76 2.69 17.99
CA HIS A 194 -8.33 2.92 19.30
C HIS A 194 -7.73 4.17 19.96
N LEU A 195 -6.42 4.40 19.71
CA LEU A 195 -5.70 5.57 20.16
C LEU A 195 -4.82 6.14 19.04
N ALA A 196 -4.65 7.46 19.05
CA ALA A 196 -3.78 8.17 18.13
C ALA A 196 -2.83 9.08 18.89
N PHE A 197 -1.55 9.06 18.52
CA PHE A 197 -0.48 9.83 19.15
C PHE A 197 0.18 10.76 18.15
N ASN A 198 0.50 11.98 18.61
CA ASN A 198 1.24 12.92 17.77
C ASN A 198 2.75 12.68 17.90
N HIS A 199 3.36 12.11 16.87
CA HIS A 199 4.80 11.81 16.86
C HIS A 199 5.71 13.05 16.82
N ARG A 200 5.16 14.26 16.72
CA ARG A 200 5.91 15.53 16.84
C ARG A 200 6.01 16.02 18.30
N GLN A 201 5.28 15.40 19.22
CA GLN A 201 5.42 15.68 20.65
C GLN A 201 6.53 14.81 21.23
N GLU A 202 7.38 15.36 22.09
CA GLU A 202 8.52 14.63 22.66
C GLU A 202 8.09 13.38 23.44
N GLU A 203 7.03 13.50 24.23
CA GLU A 203 6.57 12.41 25.12
C GLU A 203 5.64 11.40 24.42
N TYR A 204 5.56 11.34 23.11
CA TYR A 204 4.61 10.43 22.46
C TYR A 204 4.92 8.95 22.72
N THR A 205 6.18 8.59 22.91
CA THR A 205 6.63 7.23 23.26
C THR A 205 6.21 6.86 24.69
N ASP A 206 6.31 7.80 25.62
CA ASP A 206 5.92 7.60 27.01
C ASP A 206 4.42 7.38 27.11
N LYS A 207 3.63 8.19 26.38
CA LYS A 207 2.18 8.03 26.27
C LYS A 207 1.77 6.67 25.70
N ILE A 208 2.52 6.13 24.72
CA ILE A 208 2.28 4.79 24.18
C ILE A 208 2.58 3.73 25.25
N THR A 209 3.68 3.88 25.95
CA THR A 209 4.08 2.98 27.05
C THR A 209 3.04 3.00 28.18
N GLU A 210 2.57 4.17 28.58
CA GLU A 210 1.51 4.32 29.56
C GLU A 210 0.20 3.67 29.11
N ALA A 211 -0.21 3.87 27.85
CA ALA A 211 -1.42 3.28 27.28
C ALA A 211 -1.39 1.73 27.28
N THR A 212 -0.19 1.13 27.28
CA THR A 212 0.01 -0.32 27.45
C THR A 212 0.27 -0.74 28.90
N LYS A 213 0.15 0.19 29.87
CA LYS A 213 0.47 -0.02 31.29
C LYS A 213 1.90 -0.55 31.50
N GLY A 214 2.84 -0.07 30.71
CA GLY A 214 4.24 -0.47 30.76
C GLY A 214 4.58 -1.82 30.07
N ARG A 215 3.58 -2.57 29.56
CA ARG A 215 3.81 -3.86 28.88
C ARG A 215 4.52 -3.69 27.54
N GLY A 216 4.27 -2.60 26.85
CA GLY A 216 4.69 -2.38 25.47
C GLY A 216 3.72 -2.94 24.44
N VAL A 217 4.04 -2.77 23.14
CA VAL A 217 3.23 -3.20 22.00
C VAL A 217 3.77 -4.48 21.41
N ASP A 218 2.89 -5.35 20.90
CA ASP A 218 3.27 -6.67 20.39
C ASP A 218 3.82 -6.58 18.95
N VAL A 219 3.26 -5.67 18.15
CA VAL A 219 3.64 -5.46 16.74
C VAL A 219 3.83 -3.97 16.48
N ILE A 220 4.89 -3.62 15.75
CA ILE A 220 5.05 -2.27 15.19
C ILE A 220 5.10 -2.37 13.67
N VAL A 221 4.24 -1.63 12.98
CA VAL A 221 4.30 -1.45 11.52
C VAL A 221 5.00 -0.13 11.25
N GLU A 222 6.24 -0.20 10.74
CA GLU A 222 7.18 0.91 10.72
C GLU A 222 7.42 1.43 9.29
N MET A 223 7.12 2.73 9.07
CA MET A 223 7.19 3.38 7.76
C MET A 223 8.46 4.21 7.55
N LEU A 224 9.23 4.48 8.60
CA LEU A 224 10.43 5.34 8.57
C LEU A 224 11.49 4.84 9.56
N SER A 225 11.88 3.56 9.41
CA SER A 225 12.73 2.85 10.37
C SER A 225 14.09 3.52 10.63
N ASN A 226 14.64 4.23 9.66
CA ASN A 226 15.87 4.99 9.85
C ASN A 226 15.75 6.16 10.85
N VAL A 227 14.55 6.47 11.34
CA VAL A 227 14.28 7.49 12.36
C VAL A 227 13.77 6.88 13.66
N ASN A 228 12.92 5.86 13.56
CA ASN A 228 12.14 5.40 14.72
C ASN A 228 12.67 4.09 15.35
N LEU A 229 13.39 3.24 14.60
CA LEU A 229 13.69 1.86 14.99
C LEU A 229 14.30 1.72 16.39
N SER A 230 15.21 2.62 16.79
CA SER A 230 15.81 2.60 18.13
C SER A 230 14.77 2.79 19.24
N LYS A 231 13.81 3.73 19.04
CA LYS A 231 12.70 3.95 19.98
C LYS A 231 11.67 2.82 19.93
N ASP A 232 11.46 2.24 18.74
CA ASP A 232 10.54 1.12 18.54
C ASP A 232 10.93 -0.08 19.40
N LEU A 233 12.22 -0.43 19.41
CA LEU A 233 12.73 -1.54 20.20
C LEU A 233 12.46 -1.36 21.71
N GLN A 234 12.48 -0.12 22.18
CA GLN A 234 12.18 0.21 23.58
C GLN A 234 10.68 0.10 23.90
N MET A 235 9.81 0.39 22.93
CA MET A 235 8.35 0.32 23.11
C MET A 235 7.77 -1.08 22.93
N LEU A 236 8.52 -2.06 22.41
CA LEU A 236 8.04 -3.44 22.24
C LEU A 236 7.72 -4.13 23.57
N ALA A 237 6.72 -4.98 23.54
CA ALA A 237 6.49 -5.99 24.56
C ALA A 237 7.53 -7.12 24.44
N TYR A 238 7.61 -8.02 25.44
CA TYR A 238 8.40 -9.25 25.36
C TYR A 238 7.91 -10.11 24.18
N GLY A 239 8.83 -10.59 23.36
CA GLY A 239 8.51 -11.30 22.11
C GLY A 239 7.91 -10.43 20.99
N GLY A 240 7.93 -9.11 21.16
CA GLY A 240 7.40 -8.17 20.17
C GLY A 240 8.25 -8.11 18.90
N ARG A 241 7.65 -7.57 17.80
CA ARG A 241 8.33 -7.51 16.51
C ARG A 241 8.03 -6.23 15.73
N VAL A 242 9.08 -5.70 15.10
CA VAL A 242 8.98 -4.52 14.22
C VAL A 242 8.94 -4.98 12.76
N MET A 243 7.89 -4.61 12.06
CA MET A 243 7.70 -4.85 10.62
C MET A 243 8.22 -3.64 9.84
N VAL A 244 9.42 -3.71 9.30
CA VAL A 244 10.05 -2.63 8.55
C VAL A 244 9.46 -2.58 7.14
N VAL A 245 8.54 -1.66 6.92
CA VAL A 245 7.90 -1.39 5.62
C VAL A 245 8.66 -0.33 4.83
N GLY A 246 9.19 0.69 5.53
CA GLY A 246 9.90 1.79 4.90
C GLY A 246 11.14 2.25 5.65
N SER A 247 12.16 2.62 4.89
CA SER A 247 13.38 3.25 5.38
C SER A 247 13.95 4.18 4.31
N ARG A 248 14.58 5.28 4.72
CA ARG A 248 15.21 6.25 3.81
C ARG A 248 16.69 6.45 4.09
N GLY A 249 17.27 5.57 4.88
CA GLY A 249 18.69 5.64 5.26
C GLY A 249 19.06 4.61 6.31
N SER A 250 20.24 4.78 6.89
CA SER A 250 20.75 3.95 8.00
C SER A 250 20.33 4.52 9.35
N ILE A 251 20.33 3.68 10.35
CA ILE A 251 20.16 4.02 11.77
C ILE A 251 21.07 3.13 12.62
N GLU A 252 21.62 3.68 13.68
CA GLU A 252 22.33 2.92 14.69
C GLU A 252 21.35 2.42 15.76
N ILE A 253 21.45 1.16 16.13
CA ILE A 253 20.67 0.51 17.20
C ILE A 253 21.60 -0.22 18.15
N ASN A 254 21.19 -0.38 19.41
CA ASN A 254 21.85 -1.23 20.36
C ASN A 254 21.26 -2.66 20.26
N PRO A 255 22.03 -3.68 19.83
CA PRO A 255 21.51 -5.06 19.73
C PRO A 255 20.97 -5.61 21.06
N ARG A 256 21.46 -5.09 22.22
CA ARG A 256 20.95 -5.47 23.54
C ARG A 256 19.47 -5.18 23.72
N ASP A 257 18.92 -4.16 23.02
CA ASP A 257 17.50 -3.83 23.08
C ASP A 257 16.63 -4.95 22.52
N THR A 258 17.14 -5.73 21.55
CA THR A 258 16.43 -6.92 21.06
C THR A 258 16.56 -8.10 22.04
N MET A 259 17.72 -8.26 22.68
CA MET A 259 17.97 -9.36 23.61
C MET A 259 17.09 -9.29 24.87
N ILE A 260 16.93 -8.09 25.45
CA ILE A 260 16.18 -7.88 26.68
C ILE A 260 14.69 -8.26 26.52
N LYS A 261 14.16 -8.15 25.31
CA LYS A 261 12.75 -8.41 25.01
C LYS A 261 12.52 -9.62 24.12
N GLU A 262 13.58 -10.35 23.74
CA GLU A 262 13.52 -11.44 22.74
C GLU A 262 12.77 -11.01 21.47
N SER A 263 12.97 -9.76 21.03
CA SER A 263 12.23 -9.13 19.96
C SER A 263 12.84 -9.40 18.59
N SER A 264 12.06 -9.13 17.55
CA SER A 264 12.48 -9.35 16.15
C SER A 264 12.32 -8.08 15.31
N ILE A 265 13.24 -7.89 14.37
CA ILE A 265 13.17 -6.89 13.30
C ILE A 265 12.99 -7.64 11.98
N VAL A 266 11.89 -7.40 11.27
CA VAL A 266 11.52 -8.15 10.07
C VAL A 266 11.24 -7.20 8.90
N GLY A 267 11.96 -7.37 7.79
CA GLY A 267 11.74 -6.62 6.56
C GLY A 267 10.46 -7.06 5.83
N VAL A 268 9.75 -6.08 5.29
CA VAL A 268 8.52 -6.30 4.50
C VAL A 268 8.72 -5.73 3.10
N ALA A 269 8.73 -6.60 2.09
CA ALA A 269 8.83 -6.20 0.69
C ALA A 269 7.77 -6.90 -0.15
N LEU A 270 6.85 -6.12 -0.73
CA LEU A 270 5.70 -6.65 -1.49
C LEU A 270 6.15 -7.38 -2.77
N PHE A 271 7.24 -6.97 -3.40
CA PHE A 271 7.77 -7.61 -4.61
C PHE A 271 8.12 -9.10 -4.46
N PHE A 272 8.31 -9.57 -3.25
CA PHE A 272 8.57 -10.98 -2.95
C PHE A 272 7.31 -11.75 -2.53
N ALA A 273 6.14 -11.14 -2.65
CA ALA A 273 4.88 -11.85 -2.43
C ALA A 273 4.62 -12.82 -3.58
N THR A 274 4.34 -14.08 -3.24
CA THR A 274 3.98 -15.09 -4.24
C THR A 274 2.55 -14.85 -4.75
N PRO A 275 2.18 -15.37 -5.95
CA PRO A 275 0.79 -15.31 -6.44
C PRO A 275 -0.23 -15.87 -5.44
N VAL A 276 0.10 -16.96 -4.76
CA VAL A 276 -0.74 -17.55 -3.70
C VAL A 276 -0.96 -16.57 -2.54
N GLN A 277 0.08 -15.87 -2.12
CA GLN A 277 -0.02 -14.84 -1.08
C GLN A 277 -0.88 -13.66 -1.54
N ASN A 278 -0.70 -13.18 -2.77
CA ASN A 278 -1.50 -12.10 -3.33
C ASN A 278 -2.99 -12.49 -3.43
N ASN A 279 -3.30 -13.71 -3.85
CA ASN A 279 -4.67 -14.23 -3.88
C ASN A 279 -5.30 -14.30 -2.48
N SER A 280 -4.55 -14.69 -1.45
CA SER A 280 -5.04 -14.68 -0.06
C SER A 280 -5.36 -13.26 0.42
N ILE A 281 -4.52 -12.28 0.07
CA ILE A 281 -4.74 -10.87 0.37
C ILE A 281 -6.02 -10.38 -0.29
N THR A 282 -6.17 -10.63 -1.60
CA THR A 282 -7.34 -10.18 -2.37
C THR A 282 -8.62 -10.77 -1.82
N LYS A 283 -8.63 -12.07 -1.51
CA LYS A 283 -9.80 -12.73 -0.91
C LYS A 283 -10.16 -12.11 0.44
N PHE A 284 -9.17 -11.83 1.29
CA PHE A 284 -9.42 -11.20 2.59
C PHE A 284 -9.93 -9.76 2.43
N VAL A 285 -9.31 -8.95 1.56
CA VAL A 285 -9.71 -7.56 1.32
C VAL A 285 -11.11 -7.50 0.72
N SER A 286 -11.44 -8.37 -0.23
CA SER A 286 -12.78 -8.43 -0.82
C SER A 286 -13.84 -8.82 0.22
N ASN A 287 -13.55 -9.79 1.09
CA ASN A 287 -14.44 -10.14 2.19
C ASN A 287 -14.61 -8.99 3.18
N LEU A 288 -13.52 -8.30 3.54
CA LEU A 288 -13.56 -7.15 4.45
C LEU A 288 -14.45 -6.04 3.89
N ILE A 289 -14.33 -5.74 2.59
CA ILE A 289 -15.18 -4.76 1.89
C ILE A 289 -16.64 -5.21 1.95
N PHE A 290 -16.93 -6.47 1.62
CA PHE A 290 -18.27 -7.03 1.64
C PHE A 290 -18.91 -6.94 3.04
N PHE A 291 -18.23 -7.37 4.10
CA PHE A 291 -18.71 -7.31 5.47
C PHE A 291 -18.95 -5.88 5.95
N LYS A 292 -18.06 -4.92 5.63
CA LYS A 292 -18.22 -3.52 6.02
C LYS A 292 -19.45 -2.86 5.38
N PHE A 293 -19.78 -3.18 4.13
CA PHE A 293 -20.98 -2.66 3.48
C PHE A 293 -22.27 -3.24 4.08
N HIS A 294 -22.28 -4.51 4.49
CA HIS A 294 -23.48 -5.13 5.13
C HIS A 294 -23.74 -4.58 6.54
N PHE A 295 -22.71 -4.21 7.29
CA PHE A 295 -22.84 -3.74 8.68
C PHE A 295 -22.77 -2.21 8.85
N LYS A 296 -22.97 -1.41 7.79
CA LYS A 296 -22.90 0.08 7.86
C LYS A 296 -21.64 0.62 8.55
N ILE A 297 -20.55 -0.13 8.61
CA ILE A 297 -19.28 0.38 9.11
C ILE A 297 -18.69 1.24 7.98
N LEU A 298 -18.80 2.55 8.15
CA LEU A 298 -18.43 3.59 7.19
C LEU A 298 -17.02 3.38 6.64
N PHE A 299 -16.93 2.95 5.38
CA PHE A 299 -15.78 3.21 4.53
C PHE A 299 -15.85 4.68 4.10
N LEU A 300 -15.65 5.57 5.03
CA LEU A 300 -15.28 6.93 4.69
C LEU A 300 -13.79 6.93 4.33
N ILE A 301 -13.47 6.40 3.14
CA ILE A 301 -12.35 6.92 2.38
C ILE A 301 -12.85 8.32 1.96
N GLN A 302 -12.62 9.27 2.85
CA GLN A 302 -12.96 10.65 2.58
C GLN A 302 -11.93 11.14 1.56
N LEU A 303 -12.34 11.12 0.28
CA LEU A 303 -11.56 11.51 -0.90
C LEU A 303 -10.80 12.84 -0.76
N SER A 304 -11.24 13.74 0.13
CA SER A 304 -10.60 15.03 0.38
C SER A 304 -9.21 14.95 1.04
N LEU A 305 -8.80 13.80 1.60
CA LEU A 305 -7.50 13.63 2.25
C LEU A 305 -6.48 12.84 1.42
N PHE A 306 -6.92 12.06 0.43
CA PHE A 306 -6.01 11.41 -0.52
C PHE A 306 -5.26 12.40 -1.41
N SER A 307 -5.78 13.61 -1.62
CA SER A 307 -5.06 14.67 -2.33
C SER A 307 -3.78 15.15 -1.63
N ARG A 308 -3.58 14.80 -0.35
CA ARG A 308 -2.39 15.22 0.42
C ARG A 308 -1.38 14.10 0.71
N VAL A 309 -1.76 12.81 0.60
CA VAL A 309 -0.91 11.69 1.07
C VAL A 309 -0.67 10.61 0.01
N GLY A 310 -1.52 10.49 -0.97
CA GLY A 310 -1.33 9.65 -2.16
C GLY A 310 -2.06 10.30 -3.31
N LEU A 311 -1.33 10.84 -4.29
CA LEU A 311 -1.95 11.41 -5.48
C LEU A 311 -2.63 10.29 -6.26
N ILE A 312 -3.95 10.42 -6.47
CA ILE A 312 -4.65 9.63 -7.47
C ILE A 312 -4.63 10.46 -8.74
N VAL A 313 -3.98 9.95 -9.77
CA VAL A 313 -4.05 10.55 -11.10
C VAL A 313 -5.30 10.01 -11.77
N ILE A 314 -6.28 10.89 -12.02
CA ILE A 314 -7.40 10.61 -12.92
C ILE A 314 -6.91 10.98 -14.32
N ILE A 315 -6.88 10.02 -15.22
CA ILE A 315 -6.38 10.18 -16.60
C ILE A 315 -7.55 10.40 -17.55
#